data_cf9bb6e32a275ae0d1172ad8f6a24e6c
#
_entry.id   cf9bb6e32a275ae0d1172ad8f6a24e6c
#
_cell.length_a   1.000
_cell.length_b   1.000
_cell.length_c   1.000
_cell.angle_alpha   90.00
_cell.angle_beta   90.00
_cell.angle_gamma   90.00
#
_symmetry.space_group_name_H-M   'P 1'
#
loop_
_entity.id
_entity.type
_entity.pdbx_description
1 polymer ?
#
loop_
_entity_poly.entity_id
_entity_poly.type
_entity_poly.pdbx_seq_one_letter_code
_entity_poly.pdbx_strand_id
1 'polypeptide(L)'
;MIRVLAVLISVVFLAACNGAADLNKAPVPLGDFNLVHNIAVAPKAVKGPLSREVSKAQLTKALTDATEERFGRYNGSRDYHFGMSIEGYVLAQPGIPVVFAPKSILIINLTVWDDAKNVKLTEKPHQITVFESLDQGPVVGSGYTKSAEEQLKNLSQNAAKAIESYLVKMNKEKGWFRGNGAPAAVVADTDA
;
A
#
# COMPACT_ATOMS: atom_id res chain seq x y z
N MET A 1 -37.33 -3.13 18.38
CA MET A 1 -36.72 -4.02 17.37
C MET A 1 -35.86 -3.26 16.35
N ILE A 2 -36.22 -2.09 15.87
CA ILE A 2 -35.46 -1.30 14.85
C ILE A 2 -34.05 -0.86 15.35
N ARG A 3 -33.89 -0.57 16.65
CA ARG A 3 -32.60 -0.14 17.22
C ARG A 3 -31.55 -1.25 17.31
N VAL A 4 -31.93 -2.50 17.41
CA VAL A 4 -31.03 -3.67 17.45
C VAL A 4 -30.53 -4.00 16.05
N LEU A 5 -31.35 -3.76 15.02
CA LEU A 5 -30.99 -3.99 13.62
C LEU A 5 -29.93 -2.97 13.14
N ALA A 6 -29.99 -1.73 13.61
CA ALA A 6 -29.02 -0.68 13.27
C ALA A 6 -27.60 -0.95 13.83
N VAL A 7 -27.50 -1.61 15.00
CA VAL A 7 -26.21 -1.99 15.59
C VAL A 7 -25.56 -3.18 14.86
N LEU A 8 -26.37 -4.10 14.33
CA LEU A 8 -25.88 -5.26 13.57
C LEU A 8 -25.34 -4.87 12.20
N ILE A 9 -25.82 -3.79 11.59
CA ILE A 9 -25.33 -3.30 10.28
C ILE A 9 -23.97 -2.57 10.41
N SER A 10 -23.66 -2.00 11.57
CA SER A 10 -22.37 -1.30 11.81
C SER A 10 -21.17 -2.22 12.01
N VAL A 11 -21.36 -3.51 12.21
CA VAL A 11 -20.26 -4.49 12.49
C VAL A 11 -19.68 -5.10 11.22
N VAL A 12 -20.28 -4.90 10.04
CA VAL A 12 -19.90 -5.60 8.79
C VAL A 12 -18.72 -4.94 8.05
N PHE A 13 -18.18 -3.80 8.48
CA PHE A 13 -17.10 -3.09 7.77
C PHE A 13 -15.69 -3.23 8.35
N LEU A 14 -15.46 -4.21 9.22
CA LEU A 14 -14.10 -4.60 9.61
C LEU A 14 -13.62 -5.79 8.76
N ALA A 15 -13.74 -5.68 7.43
CA ALA A 15 -13.02 -6.56 6.53
C ALA A 15 -11.53 -6.31 6.74
N ALA A 16 -10.84 -7.25 7.35
CA ALA A 16 -9.39 -7.25 7.51
C ALA A 16 -8.75 -6.95 6.14
N CYS A 17 -8.11 -5.79 6.02
CA CYS A 17 -7.37 -5.41 4.82
C CYS A 17 -6.11 -6.27 4.70
N ASN A 18 -6.25 -7.50 4.19
CA ASN A 18 -5.12 -8.20 3.61
C ASN A 18 -4.84 -7.55 2.25
N GLY A 19 -3.66 -6.92 2.10
CA GLY A 19 -3.28 -6.20 0.88
C GLY A 19 -3.29 -7.06 -0.38
N ALA A 20 -3.29 -8.38 -0.26
CA ALA A 20 -3.36 -9.33 -1.38
C ALA A 20 -4.78 -9.87 -1.66
N ALA A 21 -5.76 -9.60 -0.81
CA ALA A 21 -7.08 -10.25 -0.88
C ALA A 21 -7.88 -9.96 -2.17
N ASP A 22 -7.51 -8.93 -2.91
CA ASP A 22 -8.16 -8.50 -4.14
C ASP A 22 -7.31 -8.73 -5.41
N LEU A 23 -6.12 -9.33 -5.29
CA LEU A 23 -5.22 -9.55 -6.43
C LEU A 23 -5.79 -10.52 -7.47
N ASN A 24 -6.71 -11.40 -7.08
CA ASN A 24 -7.44 -12.29 -7.97
C ASN A 24 -8.66 -11.63 -8.65
N LYS A 25 -8.96 -10.38 -8.32
CA LYS A 25 -10.04 -9.60 -8.95
C LYS A 25 -9.46 -8.67 -10.02
N ALA A 26 -10.33 -8.14 -10.87
CA ALA A 26 -9.93 -7.09 -11.80
C ALA A 26 -9.31 -5.90 -11.04
N PRO A 27 -8.24 -5.29 -11.57
CA PRO A 27 -7.61 -4.14 -10.94
C PRO A 27 -8.58 -2.95 -10.83
N VAL A 28 -8.43 -2.13 -9.82
CA VAL A 28 -9.22 -0.91 -9.65
C VAL A 28 -8.92 0.03 -10.83
N PRO A 29 -9.93 0.62 -11.50
CA PRO A 29 -9.68 1.50 -12.65
C PRO A 29 -8.84 2.72 -12.25
N LEU A 30 -7.63 2.83 -12.77
CA LEU A 30 -6.76 4.00 -12.62
C LEU A 30 -6.86 4.96 -13.82
N GLY A 31 -7.46 4.53 -14.94
CA GLY A 31 -7.45 5.28 -16.19
C GLY A 31 -6.35 4.77 -17.12
N ASP A 32 -5.77 5.67 -17.92
CA ASP A 32 -4.71 5.32 -18.87
C ASP A 32 -3.35 5.25 -18.16
N PHE A 33 -3.09 4.09 -17.54
CA PHE A 33 -1.93 3.86 -16.69
C PHE A 33 -1.23 2.54 -17.05
N ASN A 34 0.09 2.62 -17.20
CA ASN A 34 1.01 1.49 -17.33
C ASN A 34 2.24 1.73 -16.45
N LEU A 35 2.61 0.77 -15.60
CA LEU A 35 3.82 0.87 -14.78
C LEU A 35 5.00 0.25 -15.53
N VAL A 36 6.00 1.07 -15.91
CA VAL A 36 7.19 0.59 -16.62
C VAL A 36 8.36 0.32 -15.68
N HIS A 37 8.61 1.22 -14.75
CA HIS A 37 9.68 1.06 -13.77
C HIS A 37 9.17 1.23 -12.35
N ASN A 38 9.63 0.31 -11.52
CA ASN A 38 9.26 0.17 -10.12
C ASN A 38 10.54 -0.09 -9.32
N ILE A 39 11.08 0.97 -8.73
CA ILE A 39 12.39 0.95 -8.05
C ILE A 39 12.19 1.21 -6.57
N ALA A 40 12.63 0.27 -5.73
CA ALA A 40 12.70 0.47 -4.29
C ALA A 40 14.16 0.59 -3.81
N VAL A 41 14.41 1.51 -2.89
CA VAL A 41 15.71 1.71 -2.25
C VAL A 41 15.55 1.79 -0.72
N ALA A 42 16.60 1.43 0.02
CA ALA A 42 16.60 1.46 1.48
C ALA A 42 17.95 2.03 2.02
N PRO A 43 18.38 3.25 1.59
CA PRO A 43 19.69 3.77 1.94
C PRO A 43 19.83 4.02 3.44
N LYS A 44 18.78 4.53 4.08
CA LYS A 44 18.74 4.95 5.49
C LYS A 44 17.60 4.29 6.28
N ALA A 45 17.13 3.13 5.83
CA ALA A 45 16.03 2.43 6.51
C ALA A 45 16.39 2.16 7.98
N VAL A 46 15.53 2.61 8.88
CA VAL A 46 15.70 2.46 10.34
C VAL A 46 14.95 1.21 10.79
N LYS A 47 15.67 0.28 11.41
CA LYS A 47 15.06 -0.83 12.13
C LYS A 47 14.53 -0.33 13.48
N GLY A 48 13.23 -0.46 13.71
CA GLY A 48 12.63 -0.09 14.98
C GLY A 48 13.02 -1.03 16.15
N PRO A 49 12.75 -0.64 17.38
CA PRO A 49 13.08 -1.44 18.56
C PRO A 49 12.34 -2.78 18.53
N LEU A 50 12.97 -3.83 19.07
CA LEU A 50 12.43 -5.19 19.14
C LEU A 50 11.99 -5.76 17.78
N SER A 51 12.56 -5.28 16.67
CA SER A 51 12.31 -5.80 15.34
C SER A 51 13.24 -6.97 15.02
N ARG A 52 12.72 -7.98 14.30
CA ARG A 52 13.56 -8.92 13.56
C ARG A 52 14.41 -8.17 12.55
N GLU A 53 15.58 -8.70 12.25
CA GLU A 53 16.48 -8.13 11.26
C GLU A 53 16.22 -8.75 9.87
N VAL A 54 16.23 -7.90 8.86
CA VAL A 54 16.22 -8.27 7.45
C VAL A 54 17.20 -7.38 6.71
N SER A 55 17.80 -7.90 5.65
CA SER A 55 18.74 -7.13 4.83
C SER A 55 18.01 -6.07 4.00
N LYS A 56 18.74 -5.02 3.60
CA LYS A 56 18.21 -4.02 2.67
C LYS A 56 17.75 -4.64 1.36
N ALA A 57 18.44 -5.66 0.87
CA ALA A 57 18.07 -6.39 -0.35
C ALA A 57 16.70 -7.11 -0.18
N GLN A 58 16.44 -7.74 0.97
CA GLN A 58 15.15 -8.35 1.24
C GLN A 58 14.03 -7.30 1.32
N LEU A 59 14.28 -6.16 1.99
CA LEU A 59 13.31 -5.05 2.08
C LEU A 59 12.94 -4.52 0.69
N THR A 60 13.94 -4.17 -0.13
CA THR A 60 13.70 -3.61 -1.45
C THR A 60 13.06 -4.61 -2.39
N LYS A 61 13.53 -5.86 -2.40
CA LYS A 61 12.95 -6.92 -3.23
C LYS A 61 11.48 -7.17 -2.88
N ALA A 62 11.14 -7.31 -1.61
CA ALA A 62 9.76 -7.57 -1.20
C ALA A 62 8.81 -6.44 -1.62
N LEU A 63 9.23 -5.17 -1.48
CA LEU A 63 8.42 -4.03 -1.89
C LEU A 63 8.29 -3.94 -3.41
N THR A 64 9.38 -4.18 -4.16
CA THR A 64 9.36 -4.19 -5.62
C THR A 64 8.46 -5.30 -6.15
N ASP A 65 8.60 -6.54 -5.64
CA ASP A 65 7.79 -7.68 -6.07
C ASP A 65 6.28 -7.43 -5.79
N ALA A 66 5.94 -6.95 -4.61
CA ALA A 66 4.53 -6.66 -4.26
C ALA A 66 3.94 -5.53 -5.10
N THR A 67 4.74 -4.53 -5.46
CA THR A 67 4.34 -3.43 -6.35
C THR A 67 4.13 -3.96 -7.76
N GLU A 68 5.03 -4.79 -8.27
CA GLU A 68 4.89 -5.44 -9.57
C GLU A 68 3.68 -6.36 -9.63
N GLU A 69 3.45 -7.19 -8.62
CA GLU A 69 2.28 -8.07 -8.51
C GLU A 69 0.97 -7.28 -8.60
N ARG A 70 0.91 -6.07 -8.05
CA ARG A 70 -0.29 -5.24 -8.08
C ARG A 70 -0.42 -4.40 -9.34
N PHE A 71 0.64 -3.74 -9.75
CA PHE A 71 0.58 -2.74 -10.82
C PHE A 71 0.95 -3.26 -12.20
N GLY A 72 1.67 -4.38 -12.31
CA GLY A 72 1.92 -5.07 -13.58
C GLY A 72 0.66 -5.64 -14.27
N ARG A 73 -0.51 -5.51 -13.60
CA ARG A 73 -1.82 -5.89 -14.16
C ARG A 73 -2.48 -4.79 -15.00
N TYR A 74 -1.91 -3.58 -15.00
CA TYR A 74 -2.39 -2.46 -15.79
C TYR A 74 -1.66 -2.41 -17.11
N ASN A 75 -2.40 -2.10 -18.19
CA ASN A 75 -1.91 -2.09 -19.57
C ASN A 75 -2.37 -0.86 -20.36
N GLY A 76 -2.44 0.30 -19.70
CA GLY A 76 -2.72 1.57 -20.34
C GLY A 76 -1.63 1.97 -21.35
N SER A 77 -1.88 3.01 -22.14
CA SER A 77 -0.97 3.50 -23.17
C SER A 77 0.05 4.53 -22.64
N ARG A 78 -0.09 4.97 -21.38
CA ARG A 78 0.76 5.98 -20.78
C ARG A 78 1.65 5.38 -19.70
N ASP A 79 2.93 5.62 -19.85
CA ASP A 79 3.97 5.05 -19.01
C ASP A 79 4.22 5.91 -17.75
N TYR A 80 4.32 5.22 -16.61
CA TYR A 80 4.62 5.83 -15.32
C TYR A 80 5.73 5.05 -14.63
N HIS A 81 6.44 5.75 -13.72
CA HIS A 81 7.51 5.17 -12.94
C HIS A 81 7.27 5.42 -11.45
N PHE A 82 7.59 4.42 -10.62
CA PHE A 82 7.57 4.56 -9.17
C PHE A 82 8.99 4.52 -8.61
N GLY A 83 9.33 5.55 -7.83
CA GLY A 83 10.47 5.55 -6.95
C GLY A 83 9.99 5.41 -5.51
N MET A 84 10.42 4.39 -4.81
CA MET A 84 10.05 4.12 -3.43
C MET A 84 11.29 4.10 -2.55
N SER A 85 11.28 4.84 -1.44
CA SER A 85 12.32 4.80 -0.42
C SER A 85 11.75 4.22 0.87
N ILE A 86 12.39 3.16 1.39
CA ILE A 86 12.02 2.57 2.67
C ILE A 86 12.72 3.37 3.76
N GLU A 87 11.92 3.98 4.64
CA GLU A 87 12.41 4.85 5.71
C GLU A 87 12.57 4.10 7.03
N GLY A 88 11.68 3.14 7.30
CA GLY A 88 11.76 2.35 8.52
C GLY A 88 10.88 1.11 8.51
N TYR A 89 11.19 0.18 9.41
CA TYR A 89 10.42 -1.04 9.56
C TYR A 89 10.48 -1.61 10.98
N VAL A 90 9.44 -2.32 11.36
CA VAL A 90 9.37 -3.22 12.52
C VAL A 90 8.78 -4.55 12.04
N LEU A 91 9.45 -5.65 12.31
CA LEU A 91 8.93 -7.00 12.12
C LEU A 91 8.82 -7.67 13.50
N ALA A 92 7.61 -8.07 13.88
CA ALA A 92 7.32 -8.61 15.20
C ALA A 92 8.17 -9.85 15.52
N GLN A 93 8.77 -9.90 16.72
CA GLN A 93 9.55 -11.04 17.18
C GLN A 93 8.69 -12.15 17.81
N PRO A 94 9.09 -13.43 17.69
CA PRO A 94 8.45 -14.51 18.42
C PRO A 94 8.71 -14.38 19.92
N GLY A 95 7.78 -14.85 20.74
CA GLY A 95 7.96 -14.95 22.18
C GLY A 95 7.68 -13.66 22.98
N ILE A 96 7.38 -12.54 22.33
CA ILE A 96 6.94 -11.34 23.02
C ILE A 96 5.42 -11.39 23.16
N PRO A 97 4.86 -11.30 24.39
CA PRO A 97 3.42 -11.31 24.62
C PRO A 97 2.72 -10.21 23.80
N VAL A 98 1.54 -10.53 23.25
CA VAL A 98 0.75 -9.64 22.35
C VAL A 98 0.52 -8.23 22.94
N VAL A 99 0.41 -8.15 24.27
CA VAL A 99 0.21 -6.86 24.99
C VAL A 99 1.42 -5.94 24.90
N PHE A 100 2.62 -6.49 24.66
CA PHE A 100 3.88 -5.75 24.55
C PHE A 100 4.57 -5.88 23.19
N ALA A 101 4.03 -6.72 22.30
CA ALA A 101 4.61 -6.93 20.97
C ALA A 101 4.33 -5.71 20.08
N PRO A 102 5.35 -5.06 19.52
CA PRO A 102 5.12 -4.07 18.49
C PRO A 102 4.43 -4.75 17.30
N LYS A 103 3.41 -4.11 16.73
CA LYS A 103 2.86 -4.54 15.44
C LYS A 103 3.92 -4.37 14.38
N SER A 104 3.96 -5.28 13.40
CA SER A 104 4.83 -5.08 12.25
C SER A 104 4.39 -3.84 11.47
N ILE A 105 5.35 -3.00 11.11
CA ILE A 105 5.15 -1.69 10.45
C ILE A 105 6.15 -1.56 9.32
N LEU A 106 5.72 -0.96 8.22
CA LEU A 106 6.60 -0.51 7.14
C LEU A 106 6.28 0.94 6.79
N ILE A 107 7.31 1.77 6.70
CA ILE A 107 7.21 3.18 6.32
C ILE A 107 7.98 3.38 5.03
N ILE A 108 7.31 3.89 4.02
CA ILE A 108 7.89 4.19 2.71
C ILE A 108 7.56 5.62 2.28
N ASN A 109 8.39 6.18 1.42
CA ASN A 109 8.11 7.39 0.66
C ASN A 109 7.94 7.02 -0.82
N LEU A 110 6.85 7.44 -1.43
CA LEU A 110 6.51 7.21 -2.84
C LEU A 110 6.74 8.47 -3.66
N THR A 111 7.40 8.32 -4.81
CA THR A 111 7.47 9.31 -5.88
C THR A 111 6.87 8.70 -7.15
N VAL A 112 5.97 9.42 -7.79
CA VAL A 112 5.34 9.03 -9.07
C VAL A 112 5.82 9.98 -10.16
N TRP A 113 6.25 9.41 -11.28
CA TRP A 113 6.74 10.12 -12.45
C TRP A 113 5.87 9.81 -13.67
N ASP A 114 5.47 10.83 -14.43
CA ASP A 114 4.79 10.73 -15.73
C ASP A 114 5.86 10.81 -16.83
N ASP A 115 6.09 9.72 -17.53
CA ASP A 115 7.14 9.63 -18.54
C ASP A 115 6.86 10.55 -19.73
N ALA A 116 5.65 10.52 -20.25
CA ALA A 116 5.27 11.31 -21.43
C ALA A 116 5.39 12.82 -21.22
N LYS A 117 5.13 13.29 -19.99
CA LYS A 117 5.28 14.70 -19.64
C LYS A 117 6.66 15.04 -19.11
N ASN A 118 7.47 14.04 -18.81
CA ASN A 118 8.76 14.17 -18.16
C ASN A 118 8.69 14.99 -16.85
N VAL A 119 7.67 14.73 -16.03
CA VAL A 119 7.45 15.44 -14.77
C VAL A 119 7.14 14.50 -13.61
N LYS A 120 7.54 14.96 -12.45
CA LYS A 120 7.19 14.31 -11.19
C LYS A 120 5.78 14.75 -10.76
N LEU A 121 4.84 13.79 -10.64
CA LEU A 121 3.46 14.06 -10.23
C LEU A 121 3.34 14.35 -8.74
N THR A 122 4.18 13.71 -7.92
CA THR A 122 4.32 14.01 -6.50
C THR A 122 5.29 15.17 -6.30
N GLU A 123 4.82 16.34 -5.90
CA GLU A 123 5.69 17.51 -5.60
C GLU A 123 6.74 17.17 -4.55
N LYS A 124 6.30 16.52 -3.47
CA LYS A 124 7.14 15.92 -2.43
C LYS A 124 6.86 14.44 -2.36
N PRO A 125 7.85 13.60 -1.97
CA PRO A 125 7.60 12.18 -1.74
C PRO A 125 6.43 11.99 -0.77
N HIS A 126 5.47 11.13 -1.15
CA HIS A 126 4.30 10.84 -0.33
C HIS A 126 4.62 9.72 0.65
N GLN A 127 4.58 10.01 1.95
CA GLN A 127 4.82 9.02 2.98
C GLN A 127 3.61 8.11 3.18
N ILE A 128 3.85 6.82 3.17
CA ILE A 128 2.88 5.77 3.42
C ILE A 128 3.38 4.94 4.59
N THR A 129 2.52 4.77 5.60
CA THR A 129 2.78 3.89 6.74
C THR A 129 1.74 2.78 6.73
N VAL A 130 2.20 1.55 6.74
CA VAL A 130 1.34 0.37 6.75
C VAL A 130 1.65 -0.54 7.92
N PHE A 131 0.62 -1.23 8.35
CA PHE A 131 0.68 -2.23 9.41
C PHE A 131 0.42 -3.62 8.83
N GLU A 132 0.94 -4.64 9.49
CA GLU A 132 0.62 -6.01 9.15
C GLU A 132 -0.87 -6.28 9.35
N SER A 133 -1.47 -6.95 8.37
CA SER A 133 -2.85 -7.41 8.48
C SER A 133 -2.95 -8.52 9.52
N LEU A 134 -3.93 -8.41 10.40
CA LEU A 134 -4.31 -9.50 11.29
C LEU A 134 -5.07 -10.52 10.43
N ASP A 135 -4.40 -11.60 10.04
CA ASP A 135 -5.11 -12.74 9.47
C ASP A 135 -6.07 -13.30 10.53
N GLN A 136 -7.25 -13.71 10.08
CA GLN A 136 -8.34 -14.22 10.91
C GLN A 136 -7.93 -15.54 11.60
N GLY A 137 -7.19 -15.42 12.68
CA GLY A 137 -6.83 -16.50 13.58
C GLY A 137 -6.96 -16.04 15.02
N PRO A 138 -7.13 -16.96 15.98
CA PRO A 138 -7.24 -16.60 17.38
C PRO A 138 -6.01 -15.76 17.79
N VAL A 139 -6.23 -14.82 18.66
CA VAL A 139 -5.36 -13.73 19.20
C VAL A 139 -3.91 -14.17 19.56
N VAL A 140 -3.20 -14.76 18.61
CA VAL A 140 -1.77 -15.07 18.74
C VAL A 140 -1.04 -14.07 17.84
N GLY A 141 -0.17 -13.25 18.40
CA GLY A 141 0.54 -12.22 17.65
C GLY A 141 1.31 -12.80 16.46
N SER A 142 1.42 -12.05 15.38
CA SER A 142 2.04 -12.48 14.10
C SER A 142 3.47 -13.01 14.28
N GLY A 143 4.18 -12.56 15.30
CA GLY A 143 5.51 -13.03 15.66
C GLY A 143 5.59 -14.53 16.03
N TYR A 144 4.49 -15.16 16.46
CA TYR A 144 4.46 -16.58 16.80
C TYR A 144 4.18 -17.48 15.60
N THR A 145 3.44 -16.98 14.61
CA THR A 145 2.89 -17.78 13.52
C THR A 145 3.56 -17.51 12.16
N LYS A 146 4.21 -16.35 11.99
CA LYS A 146 4.80 -15.93 10.71
C LYS A 146 6.32 -15.79 10.81
N SER A 147 7.02 -16.15 9.75
CA SER A 147 8.43 -15.86 9.55
C SER A 147 8.63 -14.34 9.29
N ALA A 148 9.87 -13.86 9.40
CA ALA A 148 10.20 -12.47 9.03
C ALA A 148 9.88 -12.18 7.56
N GLU A 149 10.09 -13.16 6.68
CA GLU A 149 9.81 -13.04 5.25
C GLU A 149 8.30 -12.95 4.97
N GLU A 150 7.48 -13.76 5.64
CA GLU A 150 6.01 -13.69 5.52
C GLU A 150 5.45 -12.36 6.03
N GLN A 151 5.99 -11.86 7.16
CA GLN A 151 5.61 -10.54 7.68
C GLN A 151 5.99 -9.42 6.71
N LEU A 152 7.21 -9.48 6.15
CA LEU A 152 7.69 -8.50 5.18
C LEU A 152 6.88 -8.54 3.90
N LYS A 153 6.54 -9.73 3.38
CA LYS A 153 5.66 -9.90 2.23
C LYS A 153 4.29 -9.27 2.48
N ASN A 154 3.66 -9.56 3.62
CA ASN A 154 2.36 -8.99 3.97
C ASN A 154 2.40 -7.46 4.06
N LEU A 155 3.41 -6.90 4.73
CA LEU A 155 3.61 -5.45 4.80
C LEU A 155 3.81 -4.82 3.42
N SER A 156 4.59 -5.47 2.55
CA SER A 156 4.83 -4.98 1.18
C SER A 156 3.57 -5.02 0.33
N GLN A 157 2.75 -6.05 0.45
CA GLN A 157 1.44 -6.14 -0.21
C GLN A 157 0.47 -5.06 0.32
N ASN A 158 0.48 -4.79 1.62
CA ASN A 158 -0.29 -3.70 2.21
C ASN A 158 0.20 -2.33 1.72
N ALA A 159 1.51 -2.15 1.56
CA ALA A 159 2.09 -0.93 1.00
C ALA A 159 1.65 -0.73 -0.46
N ALA A 160 1.75 -1.76 -1.30
CA ALA A 160 1.28 -1.71 -2.68
C ALA A 160 -0.23 -1.38 -2.77
N LYS A 161 -1.06 -1.94 -1.87
CA LYS A 161 -2.49 -1.58 -1.77
C LYS A 161 -2.72 -0.14 -1.33
N ALA A 162 -1.93 0.36 -0.40
CA ALA A 162 -2.01 1.75 0.04
C ALA A 162 -1.57 2.72 -1.07
N ILE A 163 -0.54 2.35 -1.86
CA ILE A 163 -0.15 3.08 -3.07
C ILE A 163 -1.33 3.15 -4.06
N GLU A 164 -1.97 2.01 -4.37
CA GLU A 164 -3.14 1.99 -5.27
C GLU A 164 -4.25 2.93 -4.78
N SER A 165 -4.58 2.89 -3.50
CA SER A 165 -5.59 3.77 -2.90
C SER A 165 -5.21 5.26 -3.03
N TYR A 166 -3.94 5.59 -2.81
CA TYR A 166 -3.42 6.94 -3.02
C TYR A 166 -3.52 7.38 -4.49
N LEU A 167 -3.16 6.51 -5.43
CA LEU A 167 -3.24 6.83 -6.86
C LEU A 167 -4.68 7.03 -7.33
N VAL A 168 -5.63 6.21 -6.86
CA VAL A 168 -7.08 6.40 -7.10
C VAL A 168 -7.53 7.77 -6.63
N LYS A 169 -7.15 8.16 -5.41
CA LYS A 169 -7.44 9.49 -4.85
C LYS A 169 -6.86 10.59 -5.72
N MET A 170 -5.58 10.51 -6.07
CA MET A 170 -4.91 11.54 -6.88
C MET A 170 -5.48 11.61 -8.31
N ASN A 171 -5.88 10.48 -8.88
CA ASN A 171 -6.55 10.50 -10.18
C ASN A 171 -7.93 11.18 -10.10
N LYS A 172 -8.68 10.92 -9.03
CA LYS A 172 -9.99 11.59 -8.81
C LYS A 172 -9.81 13.11 -8.62
N GLU A 173 -8.87 13.52 -7.79
CA GLU A 173 -8.67 14.93 -7.40
C GLU A 173 -7.92 15.74 -8.46
N LYS A 174 -6.87 15.17 -9.06
CA LYS A 174 -5.93 15.88 -9.94
C LYS A 174 -5.92 15.37 -11.39
N GLY A 175 -6.62 14.27 -11.69
CA GLY A 175 -6.68 13.69 -13.03
C GLY A 175 -5.35 13.15 -13.55
N TRP A 176 -4.52 12.57 -12.69
CA TRP A 176 -3.17 12.13 -13.04
C TRP A 176 -3.13 11.17 -14.23
N PHE A 177 -4.10 10.27 -14.33
CA PHE A 177 -4.14 9.20 -15.32
C PHE A 177 -5.26 9.37 -16.35
N ARG A 178 -5.77 10.59 -16.52
CA ARG A 178 -6.73 10.88 -17.58
C ARG A 178 -6.01 10.90 -18.91
N GLY A 179 -6.45 10.07 -19.86
CA GLY A 179 -5.96 10.11 -21.23
C GLY A 179 -6.24 11.47 -21.89
N ASN A 180 -5.50 11.80 -22.94
CA ASN A 180 -5.73 12.99 -23.73
C ASN A 180 -7.13 12.95 -24.35
N GLY A 181 -8.12 13.61 -23.75
CA GLY A 181 -9.51 13.66 -24.24
C GLY A 181 -10.58 13.36 -23.19
N ALA A 182 -10.25 12.93 -21.98
CA ALA A 182 -11.26 12.79 -20.93
C ALA A 182 -11.60 14.19 -20.34
N PRO A 183 -12.90 14.60 -20.30
CA PRO A 183 -13.28 15.86 -19.71
C PRO A 183 -12.86 15.95 -18.23
N ALA A 184 -12.43 17.12 -17.80
CA ALA A 184 -12.18 17.41 -16.39
C ALA A 184 -13.44 17.02 -15.59
N ALA A 185 -13.29 16.30 -14.46
CA ALA A 185 -14.40 16.07 -13.58
C ALA A 185 -14.91 17.46 -13.14
N VAL A 186 -16.16 17.76 -13.43
CA VAL A 186 -16.86 18.93 -12.90
C VAL A 186 -16.90 18.70 -11.40
N VAL A 187 -16.12 19.49 -10.65
CA VAL A 187 -16.30 19.63 -9.21
C VAL A 187 -17.67 20.27 -9.09
N ALA A 188 -18.71 19.52 -8.72
CA ALA A 188 -19.97 20.10 -8.34
C ALA A 188 -19.69 20.89 -7.05
N ASP A 189 -19.60 22.20 -7.16
CA ASP A 189 -19.75 23.09 -6.03
C ASP A 189 -21.11 22.82 -5.42
N THR A 190 -21.10 22.16 -4.27
CA THR A 190 -22.29 22.03 -3.42
C THR A 190 -22.21 23.15 -2.40
N ASP A 191 -22.41 24.38 -2.87
CA ASP A 191 -22.84 25.50 -2.03
C ASP A 191 -24.33 25.72 -2.29
N ALA A 192 -25.16 25.24 -1.38
CA ALA A 192 -26.50 25.73 -1.08
C ALA A 192 -26.94 25.21 0.30
#